data_25fb57fdd32950c6301bf34e33b47d35
#
_entry.id   25fb57fdd32950c6301bf34e33b47d35
#
_cell.length_a   1.000
_cell.length_b   1.000
_cell.length_c   1.000
_cell.angle_alpha   90.00
_cell.angle_beta   90.00
_cell.angle_gamma   90.00
#
_symmetry.space_group_name_H-M   'P 1'
#
loop_
_entity.id
_entity.type
_entity.pdbx_description
1 polymer ?
#
loop_
_entity_poly.entity_id
_entity_poly.type
_entity_poly.pdbx_seq_one_letter_code
_entity_poly.pdbx_strand_id
1 'polypeptide(L)'
;MVTRGRRGLGSSAMDTRKIATLTGWLMVVTFVTSIPAYFFLYAPVRNNPDSITGVGADPTASVALGALLELILIIAQVGTAVVPYAVFRRYSESLALGYVAARLVECIFTAIGIISLLTFVFMRQEGTAGTDAALGQAFVAIYDRAFLIGPGIFAGVANGMILGYLMYRSGLVPRGMAMLGLIGGPLLVAAAIAVLFDVIDRGSAVQAVATIPEAAWELSFGIYLIVKGFKPSPILAELDSGPSRR
;
A
#
# COMPACT_ATOMS: atom_id res chain seq x y z
N MET A 1 54.31 -14.52 18.87
CA MET A 1 52.96 -15.11 19.01
C MET A 1 51.95 -13.98 18.81
N VAL A 2 51.47 -13.82 17.58
CA VAL A 2 50.64 -12.66 17.17
C VAL A 2 49.21 -13.13 17.16
N THR A 3 48.40 -12.69 18.11
CA THR A 3 46.97 -12.92 18.17
C THR A 3 46.29 -12.00 17.17
N ARG A 4 45.93 -12.53 15.98
CA ARG A 4 45.02 -11.89 15.02
C ARG A 4 43.64 -11.73 15.65
N GLY A 5 43.31 -10.51 16.04
CA GLY A 5 41.93 -10.14 16.37
C GLY A 5 40.99 -10.39 15.19
N ARG A 6 40.12 -11.40 15.31
CA ARG A 6 38.93 -11.56 14.44
C ARG A 6 38.07 -10.34 14.64
N ARG A 7 38.10 -9.42 13.69
CA ARG A 7 37.03 -8.45 13.50
C ARG A 7 35.77 -9.26 13.13
N GLY A 8 34.89 -9.45 14.11
CA GLY A 8 33.55 -9.96 13.85
C GLY A 8 32.87 -9.01 12.87
N LEU A 9 32.45 -9.54 11.74
CA LEU A 9 31.48 -8.90 10.87
C LEU A 9 30.18 -8.76 11.69
N GLY A 10 30.07 -7.64 12.41
CA GLY A 10 28.86 -7.25 13.10
C GLY A 10 27.79 -7.06 12.03
N SER A 11 26.84 -7.98 11.96
CA SER A 11 25.55 -7.73 11.36
C SER A 11 24.98 -6.49 12.06
N SER A 12 25.08 -5.33 11.42
CA SER A 12 24.49 -4.08 11.89
C SER A 12 22.98 -4.26 11.85
N ALA A 13 22.42 -4.71 12.97
CA ALA A 13 20.97 -4.64 13.18
C ALA A 13 20.59 -3.18 12.99
N MET A 14 19.64 -2.92 12.07
CA MET A 14 19.19 -1.56 11.78
C MET A 14 18.55 -1.00 13.05
N ASP A 15 19.04 0.15 13.53
CA ASP A 15 18.53 0.86 14.70
C ASP A 15 16.99 1.02 14.57
N THR A 16 16.25 0.74 15.64
CA THR A 16 14.79 0.84 15.68
C THR A 16 14.27 2.20 15.22
N ARG A 17 15.04 3.26 15.46
CA ARG A 17 14.73 4.61 14.97
C ARG A 17 14.82 4.68 13.44
N LYS A 18 15.82 4.07 12.83
CA LYS A 18 15.96 4.03 11.36
C LYS A 18 14.83 3.21 10.72
N ILE A 19 14.47 2.08 11.34
CA ILE A 19 13.35 1.25 10.90
C ILE A 19 12.05 2.08 10.89
N ALA A 20 11.76 2.77 12.01
CA ALA A 20 10.58 3.61 12.12
C ALA A 20 10.55 4.73 11.06
N THR A 21 11.65 5.48 10.94
CA THR A 21 11.76 6.60 10.00
C THR A 21 11.60 6.13 8.56
N LEU A 22 12.26 5.03 8.18
CA LEU A 22 12.14 4.46 6.83
C LEU A 22 10.72 3.96 6.56
N THR A 23 10.11 3.23 7.50
CA THR A 23 8.70 2.79 7.38
C THR A 23 7.77 3.99 7.20
N GLY A 24 7.97 5.05 7.97
CA GLY A 24 7.17 6.27 7.87
C GLY A 24 7.29 6.94 6.50
N TRP A 25 8.49 7.07 5.96
CA TRP A 25 8.70 7.62 4.60
C TRP A 25 8.07 6.75 3.53
N LEU A 26 8.19 5.42 3.63
CA LEU A 26 7.54 4.50 2.70
C LEU A 26 6.02 4.65 2.74
N MET A 27 5.41 4.82 3.93
CA MET A 27 3.97 5.14 4.05
C MET A 27 3.60 6.46 3.36
N VAL A 28 4.38 7.52 3.51
CA VAL A 28 4.12 8.80 2.82
C VAL A 28 4.26 8.63 1.30
N VAL A 29 5.27 7.90 0.84
CA VAL A 29 5.46 7.62 -0.59
C VAL A 29 4.24 6.93 -1.19
N THR A 30 3.58 6.01 -0.48
CA THR A 30 2.36 5.37 -1.00
C THR A 30 1.27 6.39 -1.34
N PHE A 31 1.07 7.44 -0.53
CA PHE A 31 0.11 8.51 -0.81
C PHE A 31 0.53 9.40 -1.98
N VAL A 32 1.81 9.81 -1.98
CA VAL A 32 2.35 10.72 -3.01
C VAL A 32 2.31 10.06 -4.40
N THR A 33 2.38 8.75 -4.48
CA THR A 33 2.36 8.01 -5.74
C THR A 33 0.95 7.57 -6.15
N SER A 34 0.14 7.05 -5.21
CA SER A 34 -1.19 6.52 -5.53
C SER A 34 -2.22 7.60 -5.88
N ILE A 35 -2.25 8.70 -5.12
CA ILE A 35 -3.26 9.76 -5.32
C ILE A 35 -3.13 10.41 -6.71
N PRO A 36 -1.95 10.88 -7.15
CA PRO A 36 -1.81 11.44 -8.49
C PRO A 36 -2.07 10.42 -9.60
N ALA A 37 -1.63 9.18 -9.45
CA ALA A 37 -1.88 8.13 -10.42
C ALA A 37 -3.39 7.91 -10.62
N TYR A 38 -4.11 7.68 -9.53
CA TYR A 38 -5.54 7.36 -9.58
C TYR A 38 -6.42 8.52 -10.04
N PHE A 39 -6.25 9.72 -9.46
CA PHE A 39 -7.17 10.83 -9.67
C PHE A 39 -6.86 11.68 -10.90
N PHE A 40 -5.60 11.72 -11.35
CA PHE A 40 -5.19 12.61 -12.43
C PHE A 40 -4.65 11.85 -13.65
N LEU A 41 -3.71 10.92 -13.45
CA LEU A 41 -2.98 10.34 -14.59
C LEU A 41 -3.80 9.25 -15.31
N TYR A 42 -4.60 8.49 -14.59
CA TYR A 42 -5.50 7.48 -15.17
C TYR A 42 -6.90 8.01 -15.50
N ALA A 43 -7.26 9.20 -15.00
CA ALA A 43 -8.57 9.80 -15.25
C ALA A 43 -8.93 9.92 -16.75
N PRO A 44 -8.01 10.27 -17.68
CA PRO A 44 -8.31 10.35 -19.11
C PRO A 44 -8.84 9.04 -19.70
N VAL A 45 -8.32 7.89 -19.25
CA VAL A 45 -8.74 6.57 -19.72
C VAL A 45 -9.99 6.09 -18.96
N ARG A 46 -9.99 6.23 -17.63
CA ARG A 46 -11.08 5.75 -16.78
C ARG A 46 -12.40 6.47 -17.04
N ASN A 47 -12.33 7.78 -17.35
CA ASN A 47 -13.52 8.58 -17.65
C ASN A 47 -13.94 8.53 -19.13
N ASN A 48 -13.06 8.03 -20.00
CA ASN A 48 -13.33 7.90 -21.43
C ASN A 48 -12.72 6.61 -21.99
N PRO A 49 -13.26 5.43 -21.62
CA PRO A 49 -12.75 4.15 -22.10
C PRO A 49 -12.86 3.96 -23.61
N ASP A 50 -13.78 4.66 -24.27
CA ASP A 50 -13.97 4.63 -25.72
C ASP A 50 -12.78 5.24 -26.47
N SER A 51 -11.90 5.99 -25.80
CA SER A 51 -10.68 6.53 -26.38
C SER A 51 -9.71 5.45 -26.89
N ILE A 52 -9.92 4.18 -26.57
CA ILE A 52 -9.15 3.05 -27.13
C ILE A 52 -9.26 3.00 -28.66
N THR A 53 -10.37 3.46 -29.23
CA THR A 53 -10.63 3.49 -30.67
C THR A 53 -9.81 4.54 -31.42
N GLY A 54 -8.95 5.29 -30.74
CA GLY A 54 -8.16 6.38 -31.31
C GLY A 54 -8.83 7.75 -31.27
N VAL A 55 -10.07 7.85 -30.80
CA VAL A 55 -10.81 9.11 -30.67
C VAL A 55 -10.34 9.90 -29.45
N GLY A 56 -10.18 11.22 -29.59
CA GLY A 56 -9.77 12.13 -28.51
C GLY A 56 -8.26 12.21 -28.29
N ALA A 57 -7.87 12.88 -27.19
CA ALA A 57 -6.46 13.06 -26.82
C ALA A 57 -5.76 11.73 -26.53
N ASP A 58 -4.49 11.63 -26.87
CA ASP A 58 -3.68 10.45 -26.60
C ASP A 58 -3.32 10.36 -25.10
N PRO A 59 -3.79 9.33 -24.37
CA PRO A 59 -3.51 9.17 -22.95
C PRO A 59 -2.18 8.47 -22.65
N THR A 60 -1.38 8.11 -23.66
CA THR A 60 -0.19 7.27 -23.52
C THR A 60 0.79 7.78 -22.47
N ALA A 61 1.19 9.05 -22.56
CA ALA A 61 2.15 9.63 -21.63
C ALA A 61 1.60 9.70 -20.20
N SER A 62 0.31 10.01 -20.05
CA SER A 62 -0.38 10.08 -18.77
C SER A 62 -0.44 8.69 -18.12
N VAL A 63 -0.85 7.67 -18.85
CA VAL A 63 -0.94 6.28 -18.35
C VAL A 63 0.45 5.73 -18.03
N ALA A 64 1.46 5.98 -18.87
CA ALA A 64 2.84 5.54 -18.61
C ALA A 64 3.40 6.17 -17.33
N LEU A 65 3.17 7.47 -17.11
CA LEU A 65 3.57 8.14 -15.86
C LEU A 65 2.80 7.58 -14.65
N GLY A 66 1.50 7.33 -14.79
CA GLY A 66 0.70 6.69 -13.75
C GLY A 66 1.22 5.30 -13.38
N ALA A 67 1.55 4.49 -14.39
CA ALA A 67 2.16 3.17 -14.20
C ALA A 67 3.52 3.26 -13.49
N LEU A 68 4.36 4.23 -13.82
CA LEU A 68 5.63 4.46 -13.13
C LEU A 68 5.40 4.81 -11.66
N LEU A 69 4.45 5.69 -11.35
CA LEU A 69 4.12 6.03 -9.97
C LEU A 69 3.57 4.81 -9.21
N GLU A 70 2.72 3.99 -9.80
CA GLU A 70 2.22 2.78 -9.15
C GLU A 70 3.27 1.67 -9.02
N LEU A 71 4.28 1.61 -9.89
CA LEU A 71 5.45 0.74 -9.67
C LEU A 71 6.26 1.19 -8.45
N ILE A 72 6.47 2.50 -8.27
CA ILE A 72 7.08 3.06 -7.06
C ILE A 72 6.19 2.77 -5.83
N LEU A 73 4.87 2.88 -5.97
CA LEU A 73 3.89 2.50 -4.96
C LEU A 73 4.08 1.04 -4.51
N ILE A 74 4.16 0.09 -5.43
CA ILE A 74 4.38 -1.33 -5.11
C ILE A 74 5.66 -1.53 -4.31
N ILE A 75 6.77 -0.91 -4.70
CA ILE A 75 8.04 -0.98 -3.97
C ILE A 75 7.86 -0.42 -2.55
N ALA A 76 7.20 0.71 -2.41
CA ALA A 76 6.92 1.31 -1.12
C ALA A 76 6.00 0.42 -0.26
N GLN A 77 4.95 -0.15 -0.83
CA GLN A 77 4.01 -1.07 -0.16
C GLN A 77 4.74 -2.29 0.41
N VAL A 78 5.57 -2.96 -0.40
CA VAL A 78 6.40 -4.08 0.07
C VAL A 78 7.33 -3.62 1.19
N GLY A 79 7.95 -2.46 1.02
CA GLY A 79 8.84 -1.87 2.02
C GLY A 79 8.15 -1.58 3.35
N THR A 80 6.88 -1.09 3.35
CA THR A 80 6.11 -0.84 4.59
C THR A 80 5.86 -2.10 5.40
N ALA A 81 5.90 -3.28 4.79
CA ALA A 81 5.71 -4.55 5.47
C ALA A 81 7.04 -5.20 5.87
N VAL A 82 8.03 -5.18 4.98
CA VAL A 82 9.31 -5.90 5.18
C VAL A 82 10.23 -5.14 6.14
N VAL A 83 10.32 -3.81 6.03
CA VAL A 83 11.22 -3.01 6.86
C VAL A 83 10.89 -3.13 8.35
N PRO A 84 9.64 -2.97 8.81
CA PRO A 84 9.30 -3.09 10.23
C PRO A 84 9.10 -4.53 10.70
N TYR A 85 9.22 -5.53 9.82
CA TYR A 85 8.98 -6.94 10.16
C TYR A 85 9.80 -7.39 11.37
N ALA A 86 11.08 -6.98 11.45
CA ALA A 86 11.96 -7.32 12.57
C ALA A 86 11.43 -6.82 13.93
N VAL A 87 10.69 -5.71 13.94
CA VAL A 87 10.04 -5.15 15.12
C VAL A 87 8.72 -5.87 15.39
N PHE A 88 7.86 -6.01 14.37
CA PHE A 88 6.50 -6.55 14.53
C PHE A 88 6.49 -8.01 14.94
N ARG A 89 7.39 -8.84 14.42
CA ARG A 89 7.50 -10.25 14.78
C ARG A 89 7.82 -10.48 16.25
N ARG A 90 8.43 -9.51 16.94
CA ARG A 90 8.71 -9.59 18.38
C ARG A 90 7.45 -9.54 19.22
N TYR A 91 6.41 -8.90 18.70
CA TYR A 91 5.10 -8.93 19.35
C TYR A 91 4.32 -10.19 18.96
N SER A 92 4.20 -10.47 17.65
CA SER A 92 3.54 -11.65 17.11
C SER A 92 4.07 -11.96 15.73
N GLU A 93 4.76 -13.07 15.57
CA GLU A 93 5.33 -13.50 14.30
C GLU A 93 4.21 -13.80 13.27
N SER A 94 3.15 -14.47 13.70
CA SER A 94 2.01 -14.81 12.83
C SER A 94 1.32 -13.57 12.29
N LEU A 95 1.10 -12.53 13.11
CA LEU A 95 0.49 -11.28 12.65
C LEU A 95 1.44 -10.48 11.77
N ALA A 96 2.74 -10.45 12.09
CA ALA A 96 3.73 -9.79 11.24
C ALA A 96 3.82 -10.44 9.86
N LEU A 97 3.79 -11.78 9.80
CA LEU A 97 3.75 -12.52 8.54
C LEU A 97 2.43 -12.30 7.79
N GLY A 98 1.30 -12.31 8.50
CA GLY A 98 -0.01 -12.01 7.95
C GLY A 98 -0.07 -10.61 7.32
N TYR A 99 0.56 -9.61 7.97
CA TYR A 99 0.68 -8.27 7.42
C TYR A 99 1.47 -8.27 6.11
N VAL A 100 2.65 -8.92 6.09
CA VAL A 100 3.46 -9.05 4.85
C VAL A 100 2.66 -9.72 3.74
N ALA A 101 1.98 -10.84 4.05
CA ALA A 101 1.20 -11.58 3.07
C ALA A 101 0.06 -10.73 2.48
N ALA A 102 -0.70 -10.03 3.33
CA ALA A 102 -1.80 -9.17 2.89
C ALA A 102 -1.31 -8.00 2.03
N ARG A 103 -0.15 -7.38 2.38
CA ARG A 103 0.48 -6.34 1.55
C ARG A 103 0.95 -6.86 0.20
N LEU A 104 1.49 -8.08 0.13
CA LEU A 104 1.87 -8.70 -1.15
C LEU A 104 0.65 -8.96 -2.04
N VAL A 105 -0.46 -9.43 -1.48
CA VAL A 105 -1.70 -9.60 -2.25
C VAL A 105 -2.20 -8.26 -2.78
N GLU A 106 -2.18 -7.20 -1.99
CA GLU A 106 -2.52 -5.85 -2.45
C GLU A 106 -1.64 -5.41 -3.63
N CYS A 107 -0.31 -5.64 -3.55
CA CYS A 107 0.63 -5.35 -4.63
C CYS A 107 0.31 -6.11 -5.92
N ILE A 108 -0.11 -7.39 -5.82
CA ILE A 108 -0.51 -8.20 -6.97
C ILE A 108 -1.70 -7.55 -7.70
N PHE A 109 -2.72 -7.13 -6.97
CA PHE A 109 -3.87 -6.46 -7.59
C PHE A 109 -3.51 -5.10 -8.18
N THR A 110 -2.64 -4.32 -7.52
CA THR A 110 -2.10 -3.09 -8.11
C THR A 110 -1.38 -3.37 -9.43
N ALA A 111 -0.53 -4.40 -9.48
CA ALA A 111 0.17 -4.80 -10.71
C ALA A 111 -0.81 -5.24 -11.83
N ILE A 112 -1.88 -5.96 -11.50
CA ILE A 112 -2.93 -6.32 -12.47
C ILE A 112 -3.58 -5.05 -13.04
N GLY A 113 -3.85 -4.04 -12.21
CA GLY A 113 -4.38 -2.75 -12.64
C GLY A 113 -3.43 -2.03 -13.61
N ILE A 114 -2.14 -1.96 -13.27
CA ILE A 114 -1.10 -1.36 -14.13
C ILE A 114 -1.09 -2.04 -15.51
N ILE A 115 -1.00 -3.38 -15.52
CA ILE A 115 -0.97 -4.17 -16.76
C ILE A 115 -2.20 -3.90 -17.61
N SER A 116 -3.38 -3.82 -17.00
CA SER A 116 -4.63 -3.55 -17.70
C SER A 116 -4.60 -2.21 -18.45
N LEU A 117 -4.20 -1.12 -17.78
CA LEU A 117 -4.17 0.20 -18.41
C LEU A 117 -3.02 0.37 -19.41
N LEU A 118 -1.87 -0.27 -19.18
CA LEU A 118 -0.80 -0.31 -20.18
C LEU A 118 -1.22 -1.09 -21.43
N THR A 119 -1.96 -2.18 -21.27
CA THR A 119 -2.50 -2.93 -22.41
C THR A 119 -3.54 -2.10 -23.18
N PHE A 120 -4.38 -1.32 -22.48
CA PHE A 120 -5.30 -0.37 -23.12
C PHE A 120 -4.54 0.59 -24.07
N VAL A 121 -3.47 1.22 -23.58
CA VAL A 121 -2.68 2.16 -24.36
C VAL A 121 -1.97 1.48 -25.54
N PHE A 122 -1.40 0.29 -25.31
CA PHE A 122 -0.77 -0.51 -26.35
C PHE A 122 -1.75 -0.81 -27.50
N MET A 123 -2.94 -1.33 -27.17
CA MET A 123 -3.97 -1.66 -28.17
C MET A 123 -4.41 -0.43 -28.95
N ARG A 124 -4.53 0.74 -28.31
CA ARG A 124 -4.84 2.00 -28.96
C ARG A 124 -3.76 2.39 -29.99
N GLN A 125 -2.49 2.26 -29.63
CA GLN A 125 -1.36 2.65 -30.49
C GLN A 125 -1.21 1.75 -31.71
N GLU A 126 -1.41 0.44 -31.53
CA GLU A 126 -1.31 -0.55 -32.62
C GLU A 126 -2.42 -0.36 -33.67
N GLY A 127 -3.50 0.36 -33.36
CA GLY A 127 -4.62 0.59 -34.27
C GLY A 127 -5.20 -0.73 -34.81
N THR A 128 -5.22 -1.78 -33.99
CA THR A 128 -5.53 -3.14 -34.41
C THR A 128 -6.94 -3.18 -34.96
N ALA A 129 -7.11 -3.72 -36.16
CA ALA A 129 -8.42 -3.94 -36.77
C ALA A 129 -9.29 -4.78 -35.81
N GLY A 130 -10.39 -4.21 -35.30
CA GLY A 130 -11.27 -4.81 -34.32
C GLY A 130 -11.14 -4.26 -32.91
N THR A 131 -10.30 -3.22 -32.65
CA THR A 131 -10.33 -2.49 -31.39
C THR A 131 -11.60 -1.69 -31.32
N ASP A 132 -12.51 -2.09 -30.42
CA ASP A 132 -13.79 -1.41 -30.19
C ASP A 132 -13.88 -0.83 -28.77
N ALA A 133 -14.93 -0.01 -28.54
CA ALA A 133 -15.18 0.61 -27.25
C ALA A 133 -15.40 -0.43 -26.12
N ALA A 134 -15.98 -1.59 -26.44
CA ALA A 134 -16.22 -2.65 -25.46
C ALA A 134 -14.90 -3.21 -24.88
N LEU A 135 -13.86 -3.30 -25.70
CA LEU A 135 -12.53 -3.72 -25.24
C LEU A 135 -11.93 -2.67 -24.29
N GLY A 136 -12.08 -1.37 -24.60
CA GLY A 136 -11.64 -0.30 -23.71
C GLY A 136 -12.35 -0.33 -22.36
N GLN A 137 -13.66 -0.51 -22.38
CA GLN A 137 -14.48 -0.67 -21.19
C GLN A 137 -14.06 -1.89 -20.36
N ALA A 138 -13.70 -3.01 -21.02
CA ALA A 138 -13.21 -4.21 -20.33
C ALA A 138 -11.88 -3.95 -19.60
N PHE A 139 -10.91 -3.27 -20.21
CA PHE A 139 -9.64 -2.95 -19.53
C PHE A 139 -9.85 -2.01 -18.35
N VAL A 140 -10.68 -0.99 -18.47
CA VAL A 140 -11.02 -0.09 -17.36
C VAL A 140 -11.72 -0.88 -16.25
N ALA A 141 -12.65 -1.78 -16.58
CA ALA A 141 -13.33 -2.61 -15.60
C ALA A 141 -12.35 -3.54 -14.85
N ILE A 142 -11.35 -4.12 -15.52
CA ILE A 142 -10.30 -4.93 -14.87
C ILE A 142 -9.52 -4.07 -13.88
N TYR A 143 -9.06 -2.88 -14.29
CA TYR A 143 -8.37 -1.94 -13.40
C TYR A 143 -9.23 -1.63 -12.17
N ASP A 144 -10.49 -1.31 -12.40
CA ASP A 144 -11.44 -0.93 -11.37
C ASP A 144 -11.71 -2.05 -10.36
N ARG A 145 -11.81 -3.29 -10.81
CA ARG A 145 -11.97 -4.46 -9.93
C ARG A 145 -10.68 -4.79 -9.19
N ALA A 146 -9.54 -4.68 -9.85
CA ALA A 146 -8.23 -4.83 -9.20
C ALA A 146 -8.04 -3.80 -8.08
N PHE A 147 -8.38 -2.54 -8.33
CA PHE A 147 -8.33 -1.48 -7.32
C PHE A 147 -9.29 -1.73 -6.16
N LEU A 148 -10.50 -2.22 -6.43
CA LEU A 148 -11.49 -2.56 -5.39
C LEU A 148 -10.97 -3.66 -4.46
N ILE A 149 -10.35 -4.70 -5.02
CA ILE A 149 -9.86 -5.85 -4.24
C ILE A 149 -8.56 -5.51 -3.53
N GLY A 150 -7.56 -5.00 -4.24
CA GLY A 150 -6.25 -4.65 -3.67
C GLY A 150 -6.37 -3.49 -2.67
N PRO A 151 -6.35 -2.24 -3.12
CA PRO A 151 -6.44 -1.07 -2.25
C PRO A 151 -7.73 -0.98 -1.43
N GLY A 152 -8.86 -1.51 -1.92
CA GLY A 152 -10.14 -1.47 -1.21
C GLY A 152 -10.24 -2.51 -0.09
N ILE A 153 -9.95 -3.78 -0.36
CA ILE A 153 -10.10 -4.86 0.62
C ILE A 153 -8.77 -5.16 1.33
N PHE A 154 -7.70 -5.45 0.58
CA PHE A 154 -6.46 -5.91 1.19
C PHE A 154 -5.68 -4.82 1.92
N ALA A 155 -5.78 -3.54 1.54
CA ALA A 155 -5.23 -2.45 2.34
C ALA A 155 -5.96 -2.34 3.69
N GLY A 156 -7.30 -2.41 3.70
CA GLY A 156 -8.09 -2.39 4.93
C GLY A 156 -7.75 -3.57 5.86
N VAL A 157 -7.55 -4.77 5.31
CA VAL A 157 -7.10 -5.93 6.08
C VAL A 157 -5.68 -5.75 6.60
N ALA A 158 -4.74 -5.34 5.74
CA ALA A 158 -3.33 -5.21 6.09
C ALA A 158 -3.10 -4.04 7.05
N ASN A 159 -3.37 -2.82 6.59
CA ASN A 159 -2.99 -1.60 7.31
C ASN A 159 -3.98 -1.30 8.43
N GLY A 160 -5.28 -1.40 8.17
CA GLY A 160 -6.31 -1.13 9.18
C GLY A 160 -6.38 -2.21 10.23
N MET A 161 -6.72 -3.43 9.84
CA MET A 161 -7.01 -4.49 10.80
C MET A 161 -5.74 -5.07 11.42
N ILE A 162 -4.79 -5.59 10.62
CA ILE A 162 -3.61 -6.29 11.16
C ILE A 162 -2.62 -5.28 11.77
N LEU A 163 -2.19 -4.28 11.01
CA LEU A 163 -1.24 -3.28 11.51
C LEU A 163 -1.85 -2.46 12.64
N GLY A 164 -3.10 -2.01 12.52
CA GLY A 164 -3.82 -1.30 13.58
C GLY A 164 -3.87 -2.10 14.87
N TYR A 165 -4.18 -3.41 14.80
CA TYR A 165 -4.17 -4.30 15.96
C TYR A 165 -2.77 -4.49 16.55
N LEU A 166 -1.76 -4.72 15.71
CA LEU A 166 -0.36 -4.81 16.14
C LEU A 166 0.05 -3.56 16.93
N MET A 167 -0.23 -2.37 16.40
CA MET A 167 0.13 -1.09 17.03
C MET A 167 -0.67 -0.82 18.31
N TYR A 168 -1.96 -1.17 18.33
CA TYR A 168 -2.79 -1.02 19.51
C TYR A 168 -2.32 -1.90 20.67
N ARG A 169 -2.01 -3.16 20.39
CA ARG A 169 -1.61 -4.14 21.41
C ARG A 169 -0.18 -3.97 21.87
N SER A 170 0.75 -3.70 20.95
CA SER A 170 2.16 -3.48 21.28
C SER A 170 2.41 -2.13 21.98
N GLY A 171 1.53 -1.16 21.78
CA GLY A 171 1.71 0.20 22.31
C GLY A 171 2.85 0.99 21.66
N LEU A 172 3.36 0.53 20.50
CA LEU A 172 4.45 1.19 19.76
C LEU A 172 4.07 2.57 19.22
N VAL A 173 2.78 2.87 19.13
CA VAL A 173 2.23 4.19 18.81
C VAL A 173 1.11 4.55 19.79
N PRO A 174 0.60 5.80 19.81
CA PRO A 174 -0.56 6.16 20.63
C PRO A 174 -1.77 5.30 20.29
N ARG A 175 -2.42 4.72 21.32
CA ARG A 175 -3.57 3.83 21.11
C ARG A 175 -4.73 4.50 20.36
N GLY A 176 -4.99 5.80 20.61
CA GLY A 176 -6.01 6.55 19.88
C GLY A 176 -5.75 6.62 18.37
N MET A 177 -4.47 6.71 17.97
CA MET A 177 -4.07 6.64 16.56
C MET A 177 -4.31 5.25 15.97
N ALA A 178 -3.92 4.18 16.67
CA ALA A 178 -4.14 2.80 16.24
C ALA A 178 -5.64 2.44 16.15
N MET A 179 -6.50 3.07 16.94
CA MET A 179 -7.97 2.91 16.85
C MET A 179 -8.52 3.43 15.51
N LEU A 180 -7.90 4.43 14.89
CA LEU A 180 -8.32 4.89 13.55
C LEU A 180 -8.19 3.75 12.52
N GLY A 181 -7.10 2.99 12.57
CA GLY A 181 -6.92 1.82 11.69
C GLY A 181 -7.91 0.70 12.03
N LEU A 182 -8.10 0.40 13.32
CA LEU A 182 -9.03 -0.65 13.76
C LEU A 182 -10.50 -0.34 13.41
N ILE A 183 -10.86 0.92 13.22
CA ILE A 183 -12.17 1.34 12.75
C ILE A 183 -12.15 1.50 11.22
N GLY A 184 -11.11 2.13 10.68
CA GLY A 184 -10.99 2.45 9.26
C GLY A 184 -10.89 1.21 8.39
N GLY A 185 -10.07 0.22 8.78
CA GLY A 185 -9.91 -1.02 8.03
C GLY A 185 -11.22 -1.77 7.81
N PRO A 186 -12.00 -2.11 8.85
CA PRO A 186 -13.31 -2.71 8.69
C PRO A 186 -14.30 -1.87 7.88
N LEU A 187 -14.29 -0.54 8.03
CA LEU A 187 -15.15 0.35 7.24
C LEU A 187 -14.79 0.33 5.76
N LEU A 188 -13.49 0.41 5.44
CA LEU A 188 -12.99 0.33 4.08
C LEU A 188 -13.37 -1.01 3.44
N VAL A 189 -13.13 -2.12 4.14
CA VAL A 189 -13.47 -3.47 3.68
C VAL A 189 -14.99 -3.61 3.48
N ALA A 190 -15.80 -3.15 4.43
CA ALA A 190 -17.26 -3.23 4.32
C ALA A 190 -17.78 -2.40 3.13
N ALA A 191 -17.25 -1.20 2.92
CA ALA A 191 -17.60 -0.37 1.77
C ALA A 191 -17.19 -1.03 0.44
N ALA A 192 -15.99 -1.64 0.37
CA ALA A 192 -15.56 -2.36 -0.81
C ALA A 192 -16.43 -3.59 -1.10
N ILE A 193 -16.84 -4.32 -0.07
CA ILE A 193 -17.79 -5.44 -0.19
C ILE A 193 -19.15 -4.93 -0.66
N ALA A 194 -19.66 -3.82 -0.12
CA ALA A 194 -20.91 -3.23 -0.54
C ALA A 194 -20.89 -2.81 -2.04
N VAL A 195 -19.75 -2.29 -2.53
CA VAL A 195 -19.54 -2.03 -3.97
C VAL A 195 -19.48 -3.33 -4.77
N LEU A 196 -18.85 -4.38 -4.24
CA LEU A 196 -18.75 -5.69 -4.92
C LEU A 196 -20.11 -6.32 -5.17
N PHE A 197 -21.07 -6.11 -4.25
CA PHE A 197 -22.44 -6.61 -4.36
C PHE A 197 -23.43 -5.57 -4.91
N ASP A 198 -22.94 -4.48 -5.49
CA ASP A 198 -23.74 -3.40 -6.07
C ASP A 198 -24.77 -2.78 -5.08
N VAL A 199 -24.48 -2.82 -3.78
CA VAL A 199 -25.30 -2.19 -2.73
C VAL A 199 -25.07 -0.67 -2.70
N ILE A 200 -23.83 -0.24 -3.00
CA ILE A 200 -23.46 1.17 -3.18
C ILE A 200 -22.66 1.32 -4.47
N ASP A 201 -22.80 2.48 -5.11
CA ASP A 201 -22.02 2.79 -6.30
C ASP A 201 -20.54 3.02 -5.96
N ARG A 202 -19.68 2.57 -6.87
CA ARG A 202 -18.24 2.86 -6.80
C ARG A 202 -18.01 4.37 -6.92
N GLY A 203 -17.15 4.90 -6.07
CA GLY A 203 -16.88 6.34 -5.99
C GLY A 203 -18.00 7.15 -5.35
N SER A 204 -19.00 6.49 -4.77
CA SER A 204 -20.07 7.17 -4.03
C SER A 204 -19.53 7.92 -2.80
N ALA A 205 -20.27 8.91 -2.33
CA ALA A 205 -19.94 9.63 -1.10
C ALA A 205 -19.83 8.69 0.11
N VAL A 206 -20.65 7.62 0.16
CA VAL A 206 -20.61 6.62 1.22
C VAL A 206 -19.26 5.90 1.22
N GLN A 207 -18.79 5.43 0.07
CA GLN A 207 -17.49 4.79 -0.06
C GLN A 207 -16.37 5.76 0.30
N ALA A 208 -16.43 7.02 -0.17
CA ALA A 208 -15.43 8.05 0.14
C ALA A 208 -15.34 8.31 1.64
N VAL A 209 -16.48 8.50 2.32
CA VAL A 209 -16.52 8.73 3.78
C VAL A 209 -15.98 7.53 4.55
N ALA A 210 -16.31 6.30 4.14
CA ALA A 210 -15.82 5.08 4.77
C ALA A 210 -14.29 4.90 4.64
N THR A 211 -13.67 5.50 3.60
CA THR A 211 -12.22 5.44 3.37
C THR A 211 -11.44 6.43 4.26
N ILE A 212 -12.06 7.54 4.70
CA ILE A 212 -11.37 8.62 5.44
C ILE A 212 -10.64 8.12 6.71
N PRO A 213 -11.24 7.30 7.59
CA PRO A 213 -10.55 6.87 8.81
C PRO A 213 -9.30 6.05 8.52
N GLU A 214 -9.33 5.19 7.50
CA GLU A 214 -8.16 4.40 7.09
C GLU A 214 -7.06 5.27 6.51
N ALA A 215 -7.40 6.19 5.60
CA ALA A 215 -6.43 7.14 5.06
C ALA A 215 -5.82 8.03 6.14
N ALA A 216 -6.62 8.49 7.10
CA ALA A 216 -6.14 9.27 8.25
C ALA A 216 -5.21 8.44 9.15
N TRP A 217 -5.53 7.17 9.37
CA TRP A 217 -4.67 6.22 10.07
C TRP A 217 -3.31 6.09 9.40
N GLU A 218 -3.28 5.68 8.15
CA GLU A 218 -2.04 5.42 7.41
C GLU A 218 -1.14 6.65 7.35
N LEU A 219 -1.71 7.81 6.98
CA LEU A 219 -0.96 9.05 6.87
C LEU A 219 -0.42 9.52 8.23
N SER A 220 -1.26 9.50 9.28
CA SER A 220 -0.85 9.89 10.63
C SER A 220 0.20 8.94 11.20
N PHE A 221 0.08 7.63 10.95
CA PHE A 221 1.06 6.63 11.33
C PHE A 221 2.42 6.88 10.64
N GLY A 222 2.42 7.12 9.33
CA GLY A 222 3.62 7.45 8.58
C GLY A 222 4.33 8.69 9.12
N ILE A 223 3.60 9.80 9.27
CA ILE A 223 4.14 11.05 9.82
C ILE A 223 4.64 10.86 11.26
N TYR A 224 3.87 10.16 12.10
CA TYR A 224 4.28 9.87 13.46
C TYR A 224 5.61 9.12 13.53
N LEU A 225 5.80 8.09 12.71
CA LEU A 225 7.03 7.31 12.66
C LEU A 225 8.23 8.15 12.19
N ILE A 226 8.04 9.07 11.26
CA ILE A 226 9.09 9.99 10.80
C ILE A 226 9.51 10.92 11.96
N VAL A 227 8.54 11.52 12.64
CA VAL A 227 8.81 12.57 13.64
C VAL A 227 9.22 11.99 14.99
N LYS A 228 8.46 11.00 15.49
CA LYS A 228 8.61 10.45 16.85
C LYS A 228 9.30 9.10 16.91
N GLY A 229 9.17 8.28 15.86
CA GLY A 229 9.57 6.87 15.89
C GLY A 229 8.60 6.01 16.68
N PHE A 230 8.99 4.76 16.95
CA PHE A 230 8.24 3.90 17.85
C PHE A 230 8.36 4.40 19.31
N LYS A 231 7.29 4.25 20.08
CA LYS A 231 7.35 4.50 21.52
C LYS A 231 8.30 3.51 22.20
N PRO A 232 9.03 3.94 23.24
CA PRO A 232 9.82 3.04 24.07
C PRO A 232 8.95 1.88 24.59
N SER A 233 9.46 0.66 24.43
CA SER A 233 8.76 -0.57 24.82
C SER A 233 9.80 -1.62 25.23
N PRO A 234 9.51 -2.53 26.18
CA PRO A 234 10.40 -3.64 26.50
C PRO A 234 10.79 -4.47 25.27
N ILE A 235 9.87 -4.61 24.31
CA ILE A 235 10.11 -5.31 23.03
C ILE A 235 11.26 -4.66 22.23
N LEU A 236 11.38 -3.34 22.27
CA LEU A 236 12.43 -2.59 21.56
C LEU A 236 13.76 -2.62 22.31
N ALA A 237 13.73 -2.59 23.64
CA ALA A 237 14.94 -2.61 24.46
C ALA A 237 15.82 -3.86 24.18
N GLU A 238 15.18 -5.01 23.90
CA GLU A 238 15.90 -6.23 23.50
C GLU A 238 16.54 -6.13 22.11
N LEU A 239 15.94 -5.36 21.19
CA LEU A 239 16.51 -5.15 19.86
C LEU A 239 17.73 -4.23 19.90
N ASP A 240 17.69 -3.19 20.72
CA ASP A 240 18.74 -2.19 20.83
C ASP A 240 19.94 -2.70 21.67
N SER A 241 19.71 -3.64 22.61
CA SER A 241 20.79 -4.22 23.43
C SER A 241 21.66 -5.28 22.72
N GLY A 242 21.24 -5.75 21.54
CA GLY A 242 21.92 -6.84 20.82
C GLY A 242 21.81 -8.19 21.53
N PRO A 243 22.26 -9.31 20.93
CA PRO A 243 22.25 -10.60 21.60
C PRO A 243 23.15 -10.54 22.83
N SER A 244 22.58 -10.68 24.02
CA SER A 244 23.34 -10.86 25.25
C SER A 244 24.27 -12.08 25.05
N ARG A 245 25.58 -11.86 25.12
CA ARG A 245 26.54 -12.96 25.15
C ARG A 245 26.24 -13.82 26.38
N ARG A 246 25.60 -14.95 26.16
CA ARG A 246 25.62 -16.08 27.06
C ARG A 246 26.64 -17.09 26.55
#